data_5ae6b1302c734e6020a95331c6e804e6
#
_entry.id   5ae6b1302c734e6020a95331c6e804e6
#
_cell.length_a   1.000
_cell.length_b   1.000
_cell.length_c   1.000
_cell.angle_alpha   90.00
_cell.angle_beta   90.00
_cell.angle_gamma   90.00
#
_symmetry.space_group_name_H-M   'P 1'
#
loop_
_entity.id
_entity.type
_entity.pdbx_description
1 polymer ?
#
loop_
_entity_poly.entity_id
_entity_poly.type
_entity_poly.pdbx_seq_one_letter_code
_entity_poly.pdbx_strand_id
1 'polypeptide(L)'
;MNMPVKFQYFKNPKNREPTQTELDELARELDAIKQEVLDDLGEKDAKYIRRVYSAIRYSSIAGRALLFAGWFPPAWILGTGLLGFAKIMENMELGHNVMHGQYDWMNDPKFNGLTYEWDTVGTSDNWRQTHNYKHHTYTNVKGMDDDVGYGVFRLFPEQRWTKFTLIQPIYIVPFSLL
;
A
#
# COMPACT_ATOMS: atom_id res chain seq x y z
N MET A 1 20.80 -26.45 -2.52
CA MET A 1 21.92 -25.84 -3.29
C MET A 1 21.86 -24.34 -3.02
N ASN A 2 22.65 -23.89 -2.01
CA ASN A 2 22.66 -22.50 -1.58
C ASN A 2 23.45 -21.68 -2.61
N MET A 3 22.77 -20.96 -3.48
CA MET A 3 23.43 -19.90 -4.23
C MET A 3 23.55 -18.67 -3.33
N PRO A 4 24.76 -18.14 -3.09
CA PRO A 4 24.87 -16.88 -2.37
C PRO A 4 24.25 -15.77 -3.23
N VAL A 5 23.24 -15.09 -2.69
CA VAL A 5 22.70 -13.89 -3.31
C VAL A 5 23.81 -12.84 -3.30
N LYS A 6 24.46 -12.62 -4.44
CA LYS A 6 25.42 -11.52 -4.57
C LYS A 6 24.62 -10.22 -4.68
N PHE A 7 24.56 -9.48 -3.58
CA PHE A 7 24.08 -8.09 -3.59
C PHE A 7 25.10 -7.21 -4.35
N GLN A 8 24.92 -7.12 -5.66
CA GLN A 8 25.85 -6.41 -6.55
C GLN A 8 25.57 -4.90 -6.64
N TYR A 9 24.55 -4.38 -5.92
CA TYR A 9 24.05 -3.03 -6.13
C TYR A 9 24.35 -2.00 -5.04
N PHE A 10 24.84 -2.41 -3.88
CA PHE A 10 25.32 -1.47 -2.87
C PHE A 10 26.85 -1.44 -2.89
N LYS A 11 27.43 -0.52 -3.66
CA LYS A 11 28.84 -0.18 -3.48
C LYS A 11 28.97 0.48 -2.11
N ASN A 12 29.30 -0.31 -1.09
CA ASN A 12 29.79 0.21 0.17
C ASN A 12 30.91 1.22 -0.14
N PRO A 13 30.85 2.49 0.32
CA PRO A 13 31.90 3.46 0.07
C PRO A 13 33.29 2.99 0.53
N LYS A 14 33.35 2.04 1.46
CA LYS A 14 34.57 1.36 1.88
C LYS A 14 34.95 0.16 1.00
N ASN A 15 34.15 -0.18 0.00
CA ASN A 15 34.37 -1.26 -0.97
C ASN A 15 34.62 -2.64 -0.33
N ARG A 16 34.03 -2.91 0.83
CA ARG A 16 34.14 -4.17 1.59
C ARG A 16 32.78 -4.57 2.17
N GLU A 17 32.62 -5.83 2.48
CA GLU A 17 31.48 -6.32 3.26
C GLU A 17 31.50 -5.71 4.67
N PRO A 18 30.32 -5.38 5.24
CA PRO A 18 30.23 -4.90 6.61
C PRO A 18 30.72 -5.98 7.58
N THR A 19 31.39 -5.56 8.63
CA THR A 19 31.79 -6.45 9.72
C THR A 19 30.58 -6.82 10.58
N GLN A 20 30.66 -7.93 11.32
CA GLN A 20 29.59 -8.31 12.25
C GLN A 20 29.31 -7.20 13.28
N THR A 21 30.34 -6.53 13.77
CA THR A 21 30.17 -5.40 14.70
C THR A 21 29.36 -4.24 14.09
N GLU A 22 29.61 -3.91 12.82
CA GLU A 22 28.85 -2.86 12.12
C GLU A 22 27.39 -3.28 11.88
N LEU A 23 27.14 -4.58 11.64
CA LEU A 23 25.77 -5.11 11.52
C LEU A 23 25.04 -5.09 12.87
N ASP A 24 25.72 -5.47 13.95
CA ASP A 24 25.17 -5.46 15.31
C ASP A 24 24.89 -4.02 15.80
N GLU A 25 25.71 -3.05 15.40
CA GLU A 25 25.48 -1.63 15.68
C GLU A 25 24.26 -1.11 14.93
N LEU A 26 24.17 -1.39 13.63
CA LEU A 26 23.00 -1.04 12.83
C LEU A 26 21.72 -1.66 13.38
N ALA A 27 21.75 -2.94 13.79
CA ALA A 27 20.61 -3.62 14.38
C ALA A 27 20.15 -2.91 15.67
N ARG A 28 21.09 -2.53 16.55
CA ARG A 28 20.77 -1.80 17.79
C ARG A 28 20.17 -0.42 17.52
N GLU A 29 20.69 0.31 16.52
CA GLU A 29 20.14 1.62 16.13
C GLU A 29 18.70 1.47 15.59
N LEU A 30 18.45 0.46 14.74
CA LEU A 30 17.11 0.18 14.22
C LEU A 30 16.14 -0.24 15.32
N ASP A 31 16.58 -1.07 16.27
CA ASP A 31 15.76 -1.48 17.42
C ASP A 31 15.45 -0.29 18.34
N ALA A 32 16.40 0.62 18.54
CA ALA A 32 16.17 1.84 19.32
C ALA A 32 15.14 2.77 18.65
N ILE A 33 15.23 2.99 17.34
CA ILE A 33 14.24 3.76 16.57
C ILE A 33 12.86 3.10 16.65
N LYS A 34 12.81 1.77 16.47
CA LYS A 34 11.56 1.02 16.62
C LYS A 34 10.93 1.21 17.99
N GLN A 35 11.73 1.14 19.06
CA GLN A 35 11.24 1.31 20.42
C GLN A 35 10.73 2.73 20.67
N GLU A 36 11.45 3.75 20.18
CA GLU A 36 11.01 5.14 20.26
C GLU A 36 9.65 5.35 19.59
N VAL A 37 9.45 4.77 18.40
CA VAL A 37 8.16 4.85 17.69
C VAL A 37 7.06 4.14 18.46
N LEU A 38 7.33 2.97 19.04
CA LEU A 38 6.35 2.22 19.82
C LEU A 38 5.96 2.96 21.12
N ASP A 39 6.90 3.63 21.76
CA ASP A 39 6.67 4.39 22.98
C ASP A 39 5.86 5.70 22.73
N ASP A 40 5.97 6.28 21.50
CA ASP A 40 5.18 7.46 21.09
C ASP A 40 3.76 7.10 20.60
N LEU A 41 3.47 5.81 20.38
CA LEU A 41 2.17 5.34 19.91
C LEU A 41 1.08 5.65 20.95
N GLY A 42 0.01 6.36 20.50
CA GLY A 42 -1.03 6.71 21.44
C GLY A 42 -2.23 7.47 20.85
N GLU A 43 -2.86 8.27 21.69
CA GLU A 43 -4.10 9.01 21.35
C GLU A 43 -3.93 9.95 20.14
N LYS A 44 -2.73 10.43 19.87
CA LYS A 44 -2.40 11.25 18.69
C LYS A 44 -2.64 10.46 17.40
N ASP A 45 -2.16 9.21 17.35
CA ASP A 45 -2.28 8.33 16.20
C ASP A 45 -3.72 7.82 16.04
N ALA A 46 -4.37 7.50 17.17
CA ALA A 46 -5.78 7.15 17.20
C ALA A 46 -6.68 8.29 16.65
N LYS A 47 -6.40 9.54 17.02
CA LYS A 47 -7.11 10.71 16.47
C LYS A 47 -6.85 10.89 15.00
N TYR A 48 -5.62 10.69 14.55
CA TYR A 48 -5.25 10.79 13.14
C TYR A 48 -6.09 9.84 12.30
N ILE A 49 -6.03 8.54 12.58
CA ILE A 49 -6.74 7.55 11.76
C ILE A 49 -8.26 7.71 11.80
N ARG A 50 -8.83 8.11 12.94
CA ARG A 50 -10.27 8.42 13.04
C ARG A 50 -10.66 9.64 12.20
N ARG A 51 -9.77 10.63 12.06
CA ARG A 51 -9.98 11.78 11.16
C ARG A 51 -9.93 11.36 9.70
N VAL A 52 -8.95 10.53 9.32
CA VAL A 52 -8.84 9.94 7.98
C VAL A 52 -10.12 9.17 7.64
N TYR A 53 -10.55 8.28 8.52
CA TYR A 53 -11.81 7.53 8.37
C TYR A 53 -13.00 8.48 8.15
N SER A 54 -13.13 9.51 8.97
CA SER A 54 -14.23 10.49 8.87
C SER A 54 -14.17 11.26 7.55
N ALA A 55 -12.99 11.70 7.13
CA ALA A 55 -12.80 12.40 5.86
C ALA A 55 -13.22 11.54 4.66
N ILE A 56 -12.85 10.25 4.66
CA ILE A 56 -13.26 9.28 3.64
C ILE A 56 -14.79 9.15 3.61
N ARG A 57 -15.43 8.94 4.76
CA ARG A 57 -16.88 8.75 4.85
C ARG A 57 -17.65 10.00 4.40
N TYR A 58 -17.27 11.18 4.87
CA TYR A 58 -17.90 12.42 4.46
C TYR A 58 -17.69 12.73 2.98
N SER A 59 -16.50 12.54 2.45
CA SER A 59 -16.22 12.70 1.02
C SER A 59 -17.02 11.74 0.16
N SER A 60 -17.15 10.49 0.58
CA SER A 60 -17.97 9.46 -0.08
C SER A 60 -19.45 9.85 -0.11
N ILE A 61 -20.00 10.32 1.00
CA ILE A 61 -21.41 10.74 1.10
C ILE A 61 -21.63 11.98 0.23
N ALA A 62 -20.80 13.00 0.37
CA ALA A 62 -20.92 14.24 -0.39
C ALA A 62 -20.75 14.01 -1.90
N GLY A 63 -19.78 13.17 -2.29
CA GLY A 63 -19.56 12.80 -3.68
C GLY A 63 -20.78 12.12 -4.30
N ARG A 64 -21.37 11.14 -3.62
CA ARG A 64 -22.59 10.48 -4.08
C ARG A 64 -23.77 11.45 -4.16
N ALA A 65 -23.94 12.31 -3.16
CA ALA A 65 -25.00 13.33 -3.16
C ALA A 65 -24.88 14.29 -4.36
N LEU A 66 -23.66 14.74 -4.68
CA LEU A 66 -23.42 15.61 -5.83
C LEU A 66 -23.70 14.91 -7.16
N LEU A 67 -23.47 13.61 -7.27
CA LEU A 67 -23.77 12.87 -8.50
C LEU A 67 -25.28 12.73 -8.78
N PHE A 68 -26.18 12.92 -7.80
CA PHE A 68 -27.60 13.06 -8.08
C PHE A 68 -27.91 14.32 -8.91
N ALA A 69 -27.06 15.36 -8.85
CA ALA A 69 -27.09 16.53 -9.71
C ALA A 69 -26.11 16.44 -10.88
N GLY A 70 -25.73 15.23 -11.29
CA GLY A 70 -24.66 14.97 -12.27
C GLY A 70 -24.91 15.49 -13.69
N TRP A 71 -26.16 15.90 -14.03
CA TRP A 71 -26.44 16.65 -15.27
C TRP A 71 -25.80 18.05 -15.29
N PHE A 72 -25.45 18.60 -14.13
CA PHE A 72 -24.73 19.87 -13.99
C PHE A 72 -23.23 19.58 -13.93
N PRO A 73 -22.42 19.94 -14.96
CA PRO A 73 -21.04 19.55 -15.07
C PRO A 73 -20.17 19.85 -13.85
N PRO A 74 -20.28 21.00 -13.16
CA PRO A 74 -19.52 21.23 -11.93
C PRO A 74 -19.86 20.25 -10.81
N ALA A 75 -21.12 19.85 -10.65
CA ALA A 75 -21.52 18.86 -9.64
C ALA A 75 -20.96 17.47 -9.97
N TRP A 76 -20.98 17.09 -11.25
CA TRP A 76 -20.38 15.84 -11.71
C TRP A 76 -18.87 15.80 -11.47
N ILE A 77 -18.14 16.87 -11.84
CA ILE A 77 -16.68 16.94 -11.64
C ILE A 77 -16.33 16.87 -10.15
N LEU A 78 -16.99 17.68 -9.32
CA LEU A 78 -16.72 17.71 -7.88
C LEU A 78 -17.12 16.40 -7.21
N GLY A 79 -18.26 15.83 -7.56
CA GLY A 79 -18.72 14.54 -7.03
C GLY A 79 -17.78 13.40 -7.37
N THR A 80 -17.32 13.33 -8.61
CA THR A 80 -16.32 12.34 -9.05
C THR A 80 -14.98 12.55 -8.34
N GLY A 81 -14.52 13.79 -8.19
CA GLY A 81 -13.28 14.12 -7.48
C GLY A 81 -13.33 13.70 -6.01
N LEU A 82 -14.45 13.95 -5.30
CA LEU A 82 -14.63 13.54 -3.91
C LEU A 82 -14.67 12.00 -3.75
N LEU A 83 -15.32 11.31 -4.69
CA LEU A 83 -15.32 9.84 -4.67
C LEU A 83 -13.94 9.27 -4.97
N GLY A 84 -13.21 9.81 -5.94
CA GLY A 84 -11.84 9.44 -6.24
C GLY A 84 -10.93 9.63 -5.02
N PHE A 85 -10.99 10.81 -4.40
CA PHE A 85 -10.27 11.08 -3.15
C PHE A 85 -10.59 10.05 -2.06
N ALA A 86 -11.88 9.79 -1.83
CA ALA A 86 -12.30 8.83 -0.81
C ALA A 86 -11.76 7.42 -1.09
N LYS A 87 -11.78 6.97 -2.35
CA LYS A 87 -11.28 5.65 -2.74
C LYS A 87 -9.76 5.53 -2.61
N ILE A 88 -9.02 6.53 -3.04
CA ILE A 88 -7.55 6.56 -2.90
C ILE A 88 -7.17 6.53 -1.42
N MET A 89 -7.79 7.38 -0.59
CA MET A 89 -7.51 7.43 0.84
C MET A 89 -7.93 6.15 1.57
N GLU A 90 -9.05 5.54 1.17
CA GLU A 90 -9.47 4.26 1.74
C GLU A 90 -8.50 3.13 1.39
N ASN A 91 -8.01 3.09 0.16
CA ASN A 91 -7.06 2.07 -0.27
C ASN A 91 -5.67 2.28 0.36
N MET A 92 -5.07 3.45 0.14
CA MET A 92 -3.65 3.69 0.44
C MET A 92 -3.39 4.02 1.90
N GLU A 93 -4.26 4.80 2.55
CA GLU A 93 -4.01 5.32 3.88
C GLU A 93 -4.77 4.58 4.97
N LEU A 94 -6.04 4.25 4.75
CA LEU A 94 -6.85 3.61 5.77
C LEU A 94 -6.76 2.09 5.71
N GLY A 95 -7.28 1.48 4.65
CA GLY A 95 -7.45 0.03 4.56
C GLY A 95 -6.11 -0.70 4.52
N HIS A 96 -5.15 -0.20 3.76
CA HIS A 96 -3.80 -0.75 3.68
C HIS A 96 -3.16 -0.85 5.08
N ASN A 97 -3.11 0.28 5.80
CA ASN A 97 -2.48 0.34 7.12
C ASN A 97 -3.27 -0.46 8.18
N VAL A 98 -4.61 -0.42 8.14
CA VAL A 98 -5.43 -1.21 9.05
C VAL A 98 -5.23 -2.70 8.83
N MET A 99 -5.26 -3.16 7.57
CA MET A 99 -5.09 -4.59 7.27
C MET A 99 -3.67 -5.11 7.50
N HIS A 100 -2.68 -4.22 7.62
CA HIS A 100 -1.36 -4.55 8.16
C HIS A 100 -1.32 -4.64 9.70
N GLY A 101 -2.45 -4.43 10.38
CA GLY A 101 -2.52 -4.50 11.83
C GLY A 101 -1.93 -3.31 12.57
N GLN A 102 -1.62 -2.21 11.85
CA GLN A 102 -0.95 -1.04 12.46
C GLN A 102 -1.78 -0.35 13.55
N TYR A 103 -3.09 -0.59 13.58
CA TYR A 103 -4.02 0.02 14.54
C TYR A 103 -4.68 -0.99 15.49
N ASP A 104 -4.25 -2.26 15.48
CA ASP A 104 -4.81 -3.32 16.34
C ASP A 104 -4.64 -3.02 17.83
N TRP A 105 -3.58 -2.29 18.20
CA TRP A 105 -3.32 -1.82 19.57
C TRP A 105 -4.45 -0.95 20.15
N MET A 106 -5.28 -0.30 19.30
CA MET A 106 -6.42 0.51 19.73
C MET A 106 -7.57 -0.34 20.28
N ASN A 107 -7.60 -1.63 20.01
CA ASN A 107 -8.71 -2.54 20.32
C ASN A 107 -10.09 -2.01 19.82
N ASP A 108 -10.09 -1.24 18.73
CA ASP A 108 -11.29 -0.69 18.10
C ASP A 108 -11.68 -1.61 16.91
N PRO A 109 -12.87 -2.27 16.95
CA PRO A 109 -13.29 -3.19 15.89
C PRO A 109 -13.32 -2.57 14.48
N LYS A 110 -13.42 -1.24 14.37
CA LYS A 110 -13.40 -0.52 13.09
C LYS A 110 -12.01 -0.48 12.44
N PHE A 111 -10.96 -0.73 13.22
CA PHE A 111 -9.57 -0.63 12.79
C PHE A 111 -8.79 -1.92 13.07
N ASN A 112 -9.47 -3.06 13.09
CA ASN A 112 -8.84 -4.35 13.31
C ASN A 112 -8.40 -4.99 12.00
N GLY A 113 -7.13 -5.36 11.89
CA GLY A 113 -6.51 -5.85 10.68
C GLY A 113 -7.09 -7.14 10.11
N LEU A 114 -7.65 -8.00 10.98
CA LEU A 114 -8.23 -9.28 10.57
C LEU A 114 -9.67 -9.17 10.08
N THR A 115 -10.42 -8.18 10.60
CA THR A 115 -11.87 -8.07 10.34
C THR A 115 -12.24 -6.84 9.52
N TYR A 116 -11.28 -5.98 9.20
CA TYR A 116 -11.52 -4.80 8.40
C TYR A 116 -12.00 -5.17 6.99
N GLU A 117 -13.09 -4.52 6.58
CA GLU A 117 -13.65 -4.65 5.24
C GLU A 117 -13.64 -3.28 4.54
N TRP A 118 -13.18 -3.26 3.32
CA TRP A 118 -13.14 -2.07 2.50
C TRP A 118 -14.10 -2.15 1.31
N ASP A 119 -14.41 -1.02 0.71
CA ASP A 119 -15.24 -0.90 -0.48
C ASP A 119 -14.35 -0.65 -1.72
N THR A 120 -13.60 -1.68 -2.12
CA THR A 120 -12.73 -1.65 -3.31
C THR A 120 -13.05 -2.82 -4.24
N VAL A 121 -12.36 -2.91 -5.39
CA VAL A 121 -12.58 -3.96 -6.41
C VAL A 121 -12.27 -5.36 -5.89
N GLY A 122 -11.25 -5.50 -5.06
CA GLY A 122 -10.86 -6.77 -4.44
C GLY A 122 -11.42 -6.91 -3.04
N THR A 123 -11.72 -8.15 -2.62
CA THR A 123 -12.11 -8.43 -1.23
C THR A 123 -10.91 -8.26 -0.30
N SER A 124 -11.17 -7.85 0.94
CA SER A 124 -10.13 -7.72 1.97
C SER A 124 -9.42 -9.05 2.26
N ASP A 125 -10.13 -10.18 2.23
CA ASP A 125 -9.51 -11.50 2.39
C ASP A 125 -8.55 -11.84 1.26
N ASN A 126 -8.93 -11.56 0.00
CA ASN A 126 -8.04 -11.77 -1.13
C ASN A 126 -6.80 -10.87 -1.01
N TRP A 127 -6.98 -9.62 -0.59
CA TRP A 127 -5.88 -8.69 -0.41
C TRP A 127 -4.93 -9.15 0.72
N ARG A 128 -5.45 -9.63 1.85
CA ARG A 128 -4.61 -10.23 2.92
C ARG A 128 -3.79 -11.40 2.40
N GLN A 129 -4.38 -12.24 1.54
CA GLN A 129 -3.66 -13.38 0.96
C GLN A 129 -2.61 -12.95 -0.07
N THR A 130 -2.96 -12.05 -0.99
CA THR A 130 -2.05 -11.65 -2.07
C THR A 130 -1.01 -10.65 -1.61
N HIS A 131 -1.41 -9.65 -0.82
CA HIS A 131 -0.52 -8.59 -0.36
C HIS A 131 0.20 -8.96 0.94
N ASN A 132 -0.53 -9.16 2.07
CA ASN A 132 0.13 -9.41 3.35
C ASN A 132 0.94 -10.71 3.38
N TYR A 133 0.47 -11.76 2.71
CA TYR A 133 1.21 -13.02 2.71
C TYR A 133 2.15 -13.14 1.52
N LYS A 134 1.65 -13.14 0.28
CA LYS A 134 2.50 -13.40 -0.89
C LYS A 134 3.49 -12.27 -1.15
N HIS A 135 2.99 -11.02 -1.30
CA HIS A 135 3.85 -9.88 -1.61
C HIS A 135 4.91 -9.68 -0.51
N HIS A 136 4.55 -9.66 0.78
CA HIS A 136 5.51 -9.46 1.85
C HIS A 136 6.48 -10.64 2.04
N THR A 137 6.08 -11.86 1.68
CA THR A 137 6.99 -13.03 1.73
C THR A 137 7.94 -13.05 0.53
N TYR A 138 7.46 -12.68 -0.66
CA TYR A 138 8.17 -12.84 -1.92
C TYR A 138 8.38 -11.51 -2.65
N THR A 139 8.46 -10.41 -1.95
CA THR A 139 8.56 -9.05 -2.51
C THR A 139 9.51 -8.98 -3.70
N ASN A 140 9.00 -8.60 -4.86
CA ASN A 140 9.71 -8.50 -6.12
C ASN A 140 10.30 -9.81 -6.69
N VAL A 141 9.94 -10.98 -6.13
CA VAL A 141 10.34 -12.25 -6.71
C VAL A 141 9.43 -12.58 -7.89
N LYS A 142 10.01 -12.58 -9.08
CA LYS A 142 9.29 -12.84 -10.33
C LYS A 142 8.55 -14.19 -10.31
N GLY A 143 7.24 -14.15 -10.58
CA GLY A 143 6.38 -15.33 -10.63
C GLY A 143 5.89 -15.83 -9.27
N MET A 144 6.28 -15.16 -8.18
CA MET A 144 5.81 -15.45 -6.83
C MET A 144 5.04 -14.28 -6.21
N ASP A 145 5.42 -13.06 -6.58
CA ASP A 145 4.81 -11.82 -6.14
C ASP A 145 3.75 -11.37 -7.16
N ASP A 146 2.49 -11.48 -6.80
CA ASP A 146 1.37 -11.11 -7.67
C ASP A 146 1.21 -9.58 -7.79
N ASP A 147 1.73 -8.80 -6.83
CA ASP A 147 1.68 -7.33 -6.84
C ASP A 147 2.66 -6.72 -7.85
N VAL A 148 3.63 -7.50 -8.33
CA VAL A 148 4.54 -7.06 -9.38
C VAL A 148 3.83 -7.07 -10.73
N GLY A 149 3.27 -5.91 -11.09
CA GLY A 149 2.62 -5.69 -12.38
C GLY A 149 1.23 -6.29 -12.51
N TYR A 150 0.69 -6.93 -11.48
CA TYR A 150 -0.68 -7.48 -11.41
C TYR A 150 -1.10 -8.32 -12.62
N GLY A 151 -0.13 -8.96 -13.29
CA GLY A 151 -0.39 -9.69 -14.53
C GLY A 151 -0.73 -8.82 -15.76
N VAL A 152 -0.86 -7.51 -15.58
CA VAL A 152 -1.29 -6.55 -16.61
C VAL A 152 -0.10 -5.78 -17.19
N PHE A 153 0.89 -5.48 -16.33
CA PHE A 153 2.07 -4.73 -16.74
C PHE A 153 3.24 -5.65 -17.08
N ARG A 154 3.89 -5.34 -18.18
CA ARG A 154 5.20 -5.93 -18.49
C ARG A 154 6.29 -5.06 -17.86
N LEU A 155 6.88 -5.55 -16.79
CA LEU A 155 7.90 -4.84 -16.01
C LEU A 155 9.31 -5.41 -16.22
N PHE A 156 9.42 -6.66 -16.72
CA PHE A 156 10.68 -7.34 -16.92
C PHE A 156 10.89 -7.73 -18.38
N PRO A 157 12.13 -7.71 -18.89
CA PRO A 157 12.45 -8.12 -20.26
C PRO A 157 11.99 -9.54 -20.62
N GLU A 158 12.02 -10.46 -19.62
CA GLU A 158 11.69 -11.87 -19.81
C GLU A 158 10.17 -12.13 -19.86
N GLN A 159 9.33 -11.18 -19.43
CA GLN A 159 7.88 -11.31 -19.57
C GLN A 159 7.50 -11.29 -21.05
N ARG A 160 6.51 -12.14 -21.41
CA ARG A 160 6.05 -12.23 -22.79
C ARG A 160 5.60 -10.87 -23.32
N TRP A 161 6.19 -10.44 -24.42
CA TRP A 161 5.73 -9.26 -25.13
C TRP A 161 4.43 -9.56 -25.90
N THR A 162 3.48 -8.64 -25.85
CA THR A 162 2.22 -8.70 -26.59
C THR A 162 1.94 -7.34 -27.23
N LYS A 163 1.05 -7.30 -28.24
CA LYS A 163 0.63 -6.02 -28.85
C LYS A 163 -0.03 -5.07 -27.83
N PHE A 164 -0.63 -5.62 -26.77
CA PHE A 164 -1.20 -4.83 -25.68
C PHE A 164 -0.11 -4.04 -24.91
N THR A 165 1.09 -4.59 -24.81
CA THR A 165 2.24 -3.90 -24.20
C THR A 165 2.62 -2.60 -24.89
N LEU A 166 2.30 -2.44 -26.19
CA LEU A 166 2.54 -1.18 -26.91
C LEU A 166 1.78 0.01 -26.35
N ILE A 167 0.59 -0.23 -25.83
CA ILE A 167 -0.27 0.81 -25.25
C ILE A 167 -0.10 0.95 -23.72
N GLN A 168 0.83 0.19 -23.12
CA GLN A 168 1.11 0.28 -21.69
C GLN A 168 1.40 1.70 -21.20
N PRO A 169 2.16 2.57 -21.90
CA PRO A 169 2.36 3.95 -21.48
C PRO A 169 1.06 4.76 -21.34
N ILE A 170 0.00 4.35 -22.05
CA ILE A 170 -1.30 5.04 -22.03
C ILE A 170 -2.13 4.56 -20.83
N TYR A 171 -2.20 3.24 -20.60
CA TYR A 171 -3.06 2.70 -19.55
C TYR A 171 -2.40 2.61 -18.18
N ILE A 172 -1.06 2.74 -18.09
CA ILE A 172 -0.37 2.69 -16.80
C ILE A 172 -0.83 3.81 -15.87
N VAL A 173 -1.04 5.02 -16.40
CA VAL A 173 -1.46 6.19 -15.61
C VAL A 173 -2.84 5.98 -14.94
N PRO A 174 -3.92 5.65 -15.67
CA PRO A 174 -5.20 5.40 -15.02
C PRO A 174 -5.18 4.19 -14.08
N PHE A 175 -4.40 3.16 -14.38
CA PHE A 175 -4.25 2.00 -13.47
C PHE A 175 -3.49 2.32 -12.18
N SER A 176 -2.58 3.28 -12.22
CA SER A 176 -1.86 3.73 -11.02
C SER A 176 -2.72 4.59 -10.08
N LEU A 177 -3.90 4.98 -10.52
CA LEU A 177 -4.87 5.78 -9.75
C LEU A 177 -6.01 4.93 -9.15
N LEU A 178 -6.04 3.63 -9.45
CA LEU A 178 -6.99 2.66 -8.93
C LEU A 178 -6.46 1.92 -7.71
#